data_1711aeea00c70ef4898f1cb29a8b960c
#
_entry.id   1711aeea00c70ef4898f1cb29a8b960c
#
_cell.length_a   1.000
_cell.length_b   1.000
_cell.length_c   1.000
_cell.angle_alpha   90.00
_cell.angle_beta   90.00
_cell.angle_gamma   90.00
#
_symmetry.space_group_name_H-M   'P 1'
#
loop_
_entity.id
_entity.type
_entity.pdbx_description
1 polymer ?
#
loop_
_entity_poly.entity_id
_entity_poly.type
_entity_poly.pdbx_seq_one_letter_code
_entity_poly.pdbx_strand_id
1 'polypeptide(L)'
;GVTFAGEKYAFNSHHKYKIGDKKNDTYDFEIDLQTNRLSKTVDEQISDKNTGLVSYILFENNKILVDENRKSKYKGPYPSHSIGKSLVSLVTGYALCGGYINHTVYDRIDYPTVAGTLYENQKLIDLLNMQAGDDKIVGQRIYAWDNPIKGKGPNVNTIPIKKVMKKYFKGVDGLEPGTYYNYSAMTTNVIMNYVIYKTGDDWNKLLHKIFVEDAKVAKRVYFHKTLYANKTGNRKSGEYGRYSFYADRYDYLRIANMMMNHWNNDTCVGKYLKTMYENRVDKSFNDYNVFRGNHAATQSYGGQFHFDPIGIEDRPILMMDGAHGQQVVIDFDNNRIITAHSEERNYDYYSLVYVTLGHKVKPKKCGERDSMGRVIECPNPA
;
A
#
# COMPACT_ATOMS: atom_id res chain seq x y z
N GLY A 1 -6.35 -2.06 -24.52
CA GLY A 1 -6.95 -1.19 -23.51
C GLY A 1 -5.96 -0.17 -22.96
N VAL A 2 -6.47 0.94 -22.47
CA VAL A 2 -5.62 2.00 -21.90
C VAL A 2 -4.99 1.49 -20.61
N THR A 3 -3.67 1.63 -20.46
CA THR A 3 -2.93 1.27 -19.26
C THR A 3 -2.70 2.52 -18.38
N PHE A 4 -2.59 2.31 -17.08
CA PHE A 4 -2.14 3.31 -16.14
C PHE A 4 -1.06 2.73 -15.25
N ALA A 5 0.07 3.43 -15.12
CA ALA A 5 1.20 2.99 -14.30
C ALA A 5 1.60 1.51 -14.57
N GLY A 6 1.63 1.12 -15.84
CA GLY A 6 1.99 -0.22 -16.28
C GLY A 6 0.92 -1.30 -16.07
N GLU A 7 -0.23 -0.97 -15.43
CA GLU A 7 -1.32 -1.93 -15.25
C GLU A 7 -2.48 -1.67 -16.21
N LYS A 8 -3.00 -2.77 -16.78
CA LYS A 8 -4.24 -2.73 -17.55
C LYS A 8 -5.44 -2.75 -16.61
N TYR A 9 -6.37 -1.87 -16.87
CA TYR A 9 -7.65 -1.94 -16.19
C TYR A 9 -8.35 -3.26 -16.51
N ALA A 10 -8.59 -4.07 -15.50
CA ALA A 10 -9.25 -5.38 -15.68
C ALA A 10 -10.77 -5.18 -15.71
N PHE A 11 -11.36 -5.27 -16.89
CA PHE A 11 -12.81 -5.18 -17.05
C PHE A 11 -13.55 -6.47 -16.64
N ASN A 12 -12.84 -7.60 -16.60
CA ASN A 12 -13.44 -8.89 -16.31
C ASN A 12 -13.86 -8.98 -14.84
N SER A 13 -15.16 -9.16 -14.60
CA SER A 13 -15.73 -9.23 -13.25
C SER A 13 -15.26 -10.43 -12.42
N HIS A 14 -14.82 -11.50 -13.08
CA HIS A 14 -14.37 -12.71 -12.38
C HIS A 14 -13.04 -12.53 -11.64
N HIS A 15 -12.24 -11.56 -12.04
CA HIS A 15 -10.93 -11.29 -11.43
C HIS A 15 -11.00 -10.22 -10.34
N LYS A 16 -12.19 -9.92 -9.82
CA LYS A 16 -12.39 -8.82 -8.86
C LYS A 16 -13.24 -9.25 -7.68
N TYR A 17 -12.80 -8.90 -6.49
CA TYR A 17 -13.67 -8.80 -5.31
C TYR A 17 -14.31 -7.42 -5.32
N LYS A 18 -15.44 -7.28 -5.97
CA LYS A 18 -16.14 -6.01 -6.10
C LYS A 18 -16.83 -5.61 -4.79
N ILE A 19 -16.67 -4.36 -4.41
CA ILE A 19 -17.19 -3.82 -3.17
C ILE A 19 -17.97 -2.55 -3.49
N GLY A 20 -19.23 -2.49 -3.01
CA GLY A 20 -20.10 -1.34 -3.20
C GLY A 20 -20.75 -1.27 -4.58
N ASP A 21 -21.59 -0.26 -4.73
CA ASP A 21 -22.32 0.02 -5.95
C ASP A 21 -21.70 1.20 -6.69
N LYS A 22 -21.94 1.25 -8.00
CA LYS A 22 -21.56 2.44 -8.78
C LYS A 22 -22.50 3.58 -8.39
N LYS A 23 -22.05 4.46 -7.52
CA LYS A 23 -22.74 5.68 -7.13
C LYS A 23 -22.24 6.86 -7.96
N ASN A 24 -23.00 7.93 -7.99
CA ASN A 24 -22.54 9.21 -8.51
C ASN A 24 -21.40 9.75 -7.64
N ASP A 25 -20.51 10.55 -8.24
CA ASP A 25 -19.52 11.32 -7.47
C ASP A 25 -20.28 12.27 -6.54
N THR A 26 -20.44 11.85 -5.28
CA THR A 26 -20.88 12.75 -4.23
C THR A 26 -19.65 13.34 -3.59
N TYR A 27 -19.53 14.64 -3.68
CA TYR A 27 -18.49 15.40 -3.03
C TYR A 27 -18.97 15.72 -1.62
N ASP A 28 -18.53 14.93 -0.66
CA ASP A 28 -18.95 15.02 0.75
C ASP A 28 -17.87 15.63 1.65
N PHE A 29 -16.83 16.21 1.05
CA PHE A 29 -15.76 16.89 1.77
C PHE A 29 -15.99 18.40 1.80
N GLU A 30 -15.63 19.04 2.91
CA GLU A 30 -15.49 20.48 2.96
C GLU A 30 -14.26 20.90 2.15
N ILE A 31 -14.42 21.95 1.34
CA ILE A 31 -13.37 22.44 0.44
C ILE A 31 -12.97 23.83 0.86
N ASP A 32 -11.67 24.02 1.07
CA ASP A 32 -11.07 25.31 1.36
C ASP A 32 -9.74 25.43 0.60
N LEU A 33 -9.84 25.53 -0.73
CA LEU A 33 -8.68 25.55 -1.60
C LEU A 33 -7.75 26.71 -1.31
N GLN A 34 -6.50 26.41 -1.02
CA GLN A 34 -5.46 27.39 -0.70
C GLN A 34 -4.70 27.81 -1.95
N THR A 35 -4.33 29.08 -2.00
CA THR A 35 -3.39 29.60 -2.99
C THR A 35 -2.10 29.93 -2.29
N ASN A 36 -1.11 29.05 -2.38
CA ASN A 36 0.16 29.15 -1.71
C ASN A 36 1.27 28.49 -2.54
N ARG A 37 2.48 28.40 -1.99
CA ARG A 37 3.61 27.79 -2.67
C ARG A 37 3.34 26.32 -3.03
N LEU A 38 2.71 25.56 -2.14
CA LEU A 38 2.39 24.15 -2.41
C LEU A 38 1.40 24.02 -3.58
N SER A 39 0.30 24.75 -3.55
CA SER A 39 -0.69 24.68 -4.63
C SER A 39 -0.13 25.06 -5.99
N LYS A 40 0.78 26.05 -6.03
CA LYS A 40 1.51 26.43 -7.25
C LYS A 40 2.42 25.31 -7.73
N THR A 41 3.19 24.70 -6.83
CA THR A 41 4.10 23.60 -7.17
C THR A 41 3.32 22.38 -7.69
N VAL A 42 2.20 22.05 -7.06
CA VAL A 42 1.31 20.97 -7.52
C VAL A 42 0.76 21.25 -8.91
N ASP A 43 0.26 22.46 -9.15
CA ASP A 43 -0.26 22.88 -10.46
C ASP A 43 0.83 22.77 -11.55
N GLU A 44 2.03 23.25 -11.28
CA GLU A 44 3.18 23.14 -12.18
C GLU A 44 3.52 21.68 -12.50
N GLN A 45 3.57 20.81 -11.49
CA GLN A 45 3.89 19.40 -11.66
C GLN A 45 2.81 18.65 -12.46
N ILE A 46 1.54 18.91 -12.18
CA ILE A 46 0.43 18.29 -12.89
C ILE A 46 0.32 18.80 -14.33
N SER A 47 0.63 20.07 -14.58
CA SER A 47 0.60 20.67 -15.90
C SER A 47 1.81 20.31 -16.76
N ASP A 48 2.91 19.88 -16.15
CA ASP A 48 4.13 19.49 -16.86
C ASP A 48 3.94 18.14 -17.56
N LYS A 49 4.06 18.14 -18.88
CA LYS A 49 3.95 16.93 -19.70
C LYS A 49 5.07 15.92 -19.44
N ASN A 50 6.19 16.33 -18.86
CA ASN A 50 7.33 15.49 -18.54
C ASN A 50 7.18 14.76 -17.20
N THR A 51 6.18 15.11 -16.38
CA THR A 51 5.86 14.36 -15.17
C THR A 51 4.70 13.40 -15.41
N GLY A 52 4.70 12.28 -14.68
CA GLY A 52 3.60 11.34 -14.70
C GLY A 52 2.49 11.65 -13.70
N LEU A 53 2.65 12.69 -12.88
CA LEU A 53 1.67 13.03 -11.84
C LEU A 53 0.31 13.40 -12.44
N VAL A 54 -0.73 12.69 -12.01
CA VAL A 54 -2.09 12.92 -12.51
C VAL A 54 -3.06 13.39 -11.44
N SER A 55 -2.80 13.11 -10.17
CA SER A 55 -3.69 13.50 -9.08
C SER A 55 -2.90 13.80 -7.82
N TYR A 56 -3.26 14.89 -7.15
CA TYR A 56 -2.75 15.25 -5.84
C TYR A 56 -3.87 15.84 -4.99
N ILE A 57 -4.01 15.37 -3.75
CA ILE A 57 -4.93 15.92 -2.77
C ILE A 57 -4.18 16.15 -1.46
N LEU A 58 -4.30 17.35 -0.90
CA LEU A 58 -3.99 17.63 0.50
C LEU A 58 -5.29 17.84 1.26
N PHE A 59 -5.47 17.03 2.30
CA PHE A 59 -6.61 17.09 3.22
C PHE A 59 -6.09 17.34 4.63
N GLU A 60 -6.63 18.34 5.28
CA GLU A 60 -6.16 18.72 6.62
C GLU A 60 -7.32 19.30 7.42
N ASN A 61 -7.48 18.84 8.67
CA ASN A 61 -8.56 19.29 9.56
C ASN A 61 -9.95 19.20 8.90
N ASN A 62 -10.25 18.08 8.28
CA ASN A 62 -11.50 17.77 7.59
C ASN A 62 -11.78 18.62 6.33
N LYS A 63 -10.78 19.29 5.80
CA LYS A 63 -10.92 20.13 4.61
C LYS A 63 -9.95 19.74 3.52
N ILE A 64 -10.39 19.77 2.28
CA ILE A 64 -9.51 19.69 1.11
C ILE A 64 -8.89 21.07 0.87
N LEU A 65 -7.57 21.16 1.01
CA LEU A 65 -6.80 22.38 0.83
C LEU A 65 -6.15 22.48 -0.54
N VAL A 66 -5.80 21.35 -1.15
CA VAL A 66 -5.26 21.25 -2.51
C VAL A 66 -5.94 20.08 -3.19
N ASP A 67 -6.41 20.28 -4.40
CA ASP A 67 -7.09 19.27 -5.20
C ASP A 67 -6.81 19.51 -6.68
N GLU A 68 -5.88 18.74 -7.23
CA GLU A 68 -5.48 18.86 -8.61
C GLU A 68 -5.55 17.51 -9.32
N ASN A 69 -6.07 17.51 -10.54
CA ASN A 69 -6.24 16.32 -11.34
C ASN A 69 -5.96 16.64 -12.82
N ARG A 70 -4.99 15.94 -13.40
CA ARG A 70 -4.68 16.05 -14.81
C ARG A 70 -5.76 15.37 -15.65
N LYS A 71 -6.19 15.99 -16.72
CA LYS A 71 -6.98 15.30 -17.74
C LYS A 71 -6.12 14.21 -18.37
N SER A 72 -6.61 12.98 -18.33
CA SER A 72 -5.92 11.80 -18.85
C SER A 72 -6.84 11.02 -19.78
N LYS A 73 -6.26 10.27 -20.70
CA LYS A 73 -6.98 9.27 -21.50
C LYS A 73 -7.51 8.13 -20.65
N TYR A 74 -6.85 7.85 -19.52
CA TYR A 74 -7.28 6.84 -18.58
C TYR A 74 -8.48 7.35 -17.77
N LYS A 75 -9.58 6.61 -17.81
CA LYS A 75 -10.84 6.98 -17.14
C LYS A 75 -11.26 6.00 -16.05
N GLY A 76 -10.47 4.96 -15.83
CA GLY A 76 -10.75 3.97 -14.80
C GLY A 76 -10.35 4.42 -13.40
N PRO A 77 -10.67 3.63 -12.37
CA PRO A 77 -10.11 3.82 -11.04
C PRO A 77 -8.60 3.61 -11.06
N TYR A 78 -7.90 4.28 -10.14
CA TYR A 78 -6.44 4.17 -10.07
C TYR A 78 -6.00 2.87 -9.41
N PRO A 79 -5.04 2.15 -10.02
CA PRO A 79 -4.44 0.98 -9.39
C PRO A 79 -3.61 1.36 -8.18
N SER A 80 -3.72 0.56 -7.12
CA SER A 80 -2.98 0.79 -5.88
C SER A 80 -1.50 0.46 -5.98
N HIS A 81 -1.15 -0.51 -6.85
CA HIS A 81 0.12 -1.20 -6.73
C HIS A 81 0.33 -1.65 -5.27
N SER A 82 1.49 -1.40 -4.70
CA SER A 82 1.82 -1.87 -3.35
C SER A 82 1.07 -1.15 -2.22
N ILE A 83 0.33 -0.08 -2.48
CA ILE A 83 -0.63 0.44 -1.49
C ILE A 83 -1.63 -0.65 -1.10
N GLY A 84 -1.97 -1.54 -2.01
CA GLY A 84 -2.84 -2.69 -1.74
C GLY A 84 -2.33 -3.59 -0.62
N LYS A 85 -1.01 -3.71 -0.43
CA LYS A 85 -0.45 -4.43 0.71
C LYS A 85 -0.88 -3.81 2.04
N SER A 86 -0.84 -2.52 2.13
CA SER A 86 -1.31 -1.77 3.32
C SER A 86 -2.82 -1.94 3.55
N LEU A 87 -3.59 -2.00 2.48
CA LEU A 87 -5.04 -2.26 2.59
C LEU A 87 -5.35 -3.70 3.02
N VAL A 88 -4.51 -4.67 2.67
CA VAL A 88 -4.60 -6.03 3.21
C VAL A 88 -4.40 -6.02 4.73
N SER A 89 -3.46 -5.21 5.24
CA SER A 89 -3.29 -5.03 6.68
C SER A 89 -4.52 -4.42 7.34
N LEU A 90 -5.12 -3.41 6.74
CA LEU A 90 -6.38 -2.82 7.22
C LEU A 90 -7.47 -3.89 7.35
N VAL A 91 -7.65 -4.71 6.32
CA VAL A 91 -8.62 -5.82 6.33
C VAL A 91 -8.28 -6.83 7.44
N THR A 92 -6.99 -7.13 7.64
CA THR A 92 -6.52 -8.02 8.73
C THR A 92 -6.90 -7.47 10.10
N GLY A 93 -6.72 -6.17 10.33
CA GLY A 93 -7.14 -5.50 11.56
C GLY A 93 -8.65 -5.63 11.81
N TYR A 94 -9.45 -5.44 10.78
CA TYR A 94 -10.90 -5.65 10.87
C TYR A 94 -11.27 -7.12 11.15
N ALA A 95 -10.55 -8.06 10.57
CA ALA A 95 -10.79 -9.49 10.83
C ALA A 95 -10.45 -9.87 12.27
N LEU A 96 -9.39 -9.32 12.83
CA LEU A 96 -9.05 -9.47 14.25
C LEU A 96 -10.12 -8.84 15.15
N CYS A 97 -10.49 -7.61 14.89
CA CYS A 97 -11.50 -6.88 15.67
C CYS A 97 -12.89 -7.49 15.57
N GLY A 98 -13.21 -8.10 14.43
CA GLY A 98 -14.49 -8.79 14.19
C GLY A 98 -14.56 -10.22 14.72
N GLY A 99 -13.47 -10.73 15.30
CA GLY A 99 -13.42 -12.09 15.86
C GLY A 99 -13.25 -13.20 14.81
N TYR A 100 -13.03 -12.89 13.55
CA TYR A 100 -12.74 -13.90 12.51
C TYR A 100 -11.38 -14.56 12.73
N ILE A 101 -10.42 -13.78 13.17
CA ILE A 101 -9.14 -14.26 13.70
C ILE A 101 -9.22 -14.09 15.21
N ASN A 102 -9.30 -15.21 15.95
CA ASN A 102 -9.55 -15.21 17.38
C ASN A 102 -8.28 -15.34 18.23
N HIS A 103 -7.15 -14.97 17.68
CA HIS A 103 -5.86 -14.87 18.36
C HIS A 103 -5.29 -13.45 18.18
N THR A 104 -4.18 -13.14 18.85
CA THR A 104 -3.49 -11.85 18.70
C THR A 104 -2.54 -11.85 17.52
N VAL A 105 -2.00 -10.66 17.19
CA VAL A 105 -0.96 -10.54 16.17
C VAL A 105 0.35 -11.24 16.57
N TYR A 106 0.57 -11.47 17.86
CA TYR A 106 1.76 -12.15 18.38
C TYR A 106 1.65 -13.67 18.36
N ASP A 107 0.46 -14.20 18.11
CA ASP A 107 0.21 -15.62 18.00
C ASP A 107 0.54 -16.14 16.60
N ARG A 108 0.76 -17.45 16.53
CA ARG A 108 1.08 -18.12 15.26
C ARG A 108 -0.18 -18.29 14.42
N ILE A 109 -0.02 -18.15 13.12
CA ILE A 109 -1.12 -18.40 12.17
C ILE A 109 -1.43 -19.91 12.15
N ASP A 110 -2.71 -20.23 12.06
CA ASP A 110 -3.25 -21.57 11.90
C ASP A 110 -3.82 -21.71 10.49
N TYR A 111 -2.93 -21.79 9.50
CA TYR A 111 -3.29 -21.77 8.09
C TYR A 111 -2.86 -23.07 7.38
N PRO A 112 -3.81 -24.01 7.11
CA PRO A 112 -3.46 -25.30 6.50
C PRO A 112 -2.81 -25.18 5.12
N THR A 113 -3.14 -24.15 4.35
CA THR A 113 -2.59 -23.97 2.99
C THR A 113 -1.07 -23.83 2.97
N VAL A 114 -0.47 -23.32 4.02
CA VAL A 114 0.99 -23.15 4.11
C VAL A 114 1.68 -24.27 4.87
N ALA A 115 0.95 -25.32 5.24
CA ALA A 115 1.54 -26.48 5.92
C ALA A 115 2.66 -27.10 5.10
N GLY A 116 3.79 -27.43 5.76
CA GLY A 116 4.97 -27.96 5.10
C GLY A 116 5.81 -26.95 4.34
N THR A 117 5.53 -25.67 4.50
CA THR A 117 6.31 -24.56 3.92
C THR A 117 6.95 -23.73 5.03
N LEU A 118 7.86 -22.83 4.64
CA LEU A 118 8.50 -21.91 5.59
C LEU A 118 7.50 -20.96 6.30
N TYR A 119 6.31 -20.74 5.74
CA TYR A 119 5.28 -19.88 6.33
C TYR A 119 4.46 -20.58 7.42
N GLU A 120 4.60 -21.90 7.57
CA GLU A 120 3.88 -22.66 8.59
C GLU A 120 4.25 -22.18 10.01
N ASN A 121 3.24 -22.01 10.88
CA ASN A 121 3.41 -21.62 12.27
C ASN A 121 4.19 -20.32 12.53
N GLN A 122 4.20 -19.42 11.57
CA GLN A 122 4.77 -18.09 11.80
C GLN A 122 3.82 -17.21 12.63
N LYS A 123 4.38 -16.33 13.43
CA LYS A 123 3.60 -15.28 14.10
C LYS A 123 3.03 -14.31 13.06
N LEU A 124 1.78 -13.92 13.24
CA LEU A 124 1.13 -12.99 12.29
C LEU A 124 1.91 -11.68 12.17
N ILE A 125 2.44 -11.17 13.28
CA ILE A 125 3.24 -9.93 13.27
C ILE A 125 4.52 -10.05 12.43
N ASP A 126 5.16 -11.21 12.38
CA ASP A 126 6.36 -11.42 11.58
C ASP A 126 6.05 -11.37 10.08
N LEU A 127 4.91 -11.92 9.68
CA LEU A 127 4.41 -11.79 8.31
C LEU A 127 4.03 -10.32 7.99
N LEU A 128 3.29 -9.68 8.88
CA LEU A 128 2.88 -8.27 8.72
C LEU A 128 4.09 -7.33 8.59
N ASN A 129 5.16 -7.60 9.32
CA ASN A 129 6.38 -6.79 9.31
C ASN A 129 7.38 -7.17 8.21
N MET A 130 6.99 -8.02 7.26
CA MET A 130 7.88 -8.49 6.20
C MET A 130 9.16 -9.15 6.76
N GLN A 131 9.01 -9.94 7.82
CA GLN A 131 10.08 -10.70 8.45
C GLN A 131 9.81 -12.21 8.41
N ALA A 132 9.32 -12.70 7.28
CA ALA A 132 8.94 -14.10 7.12
C ALA A 132 10.13 -15.07 6.99
N GLY A 133 11.33 -14.57 6.77
CA GLY A 133 12.49 -15.44 6.52
C GLY A 133 12.50 -16.06 5.12
N ASP A 134 11.80 -15.50 4.17
CA ASP A 134 11.69 -15.99 2.79
C ASP A 134 12.76 -15.41 1.82
N ASP A 135 13.76 -14.76 2.36
CA ASP A 135 14.80 -14.01 1.64
C ASP A 135 15.55 -14.85 0.59
N LYS A 136 15.68 -16.15 0.81
CA LYS A 136 16.40 -17.03 -0.11
C LYS A 136 15.61 -17.37 -1.37
N ILE A 137 14.30 -17.15 -1.35
CA ILE A 137 13.38 -17.63 -2.38
C ILE A 137 12.71 -16.47 -3.09
N VAL A 138 12.17 -15.52 -2.35
CA VAL A 138 11.40 -14.39 -2.86
C VAL A 138 11.85 -13.09 -2.20
N GLY A 139 11.38 -11.99 -2.74
CA GLY A 139 11.57 -10.67 -2.18
C GLY A 139 12.63 -9.84 -2.86
N GLN A 140 12.81 -8.65 -2.34
CA GLN A 140 13.64 -7.60 -2.95
C GLN A 140 15.13 -7.97 -2.95
N ARG A 141 15.60 -8.63 -1.90
CA ARG A 141 17.03 -8.97 -1.74
C ARG A 141 17.56 -9.93 -2.80
N ILE A 142 16.71 -10.76 -3.37
CA ILE A 142 17.09 -11.69 -4.44
C ILE A 142 16.48 -11.31 -5.79
N TYR A 143 15.82 -10.17 -5.88
CA TYR A 143 15.16 -9.66 -7.09
C TYR A 143 14.12 -10.64 -7.68
N ALA A 144 13.48 -11.42 -6.83
CA ALA A 144 12.49 -12.41 -7.22
C ALA A 144 11.08 -12.05 -6.73
N TRP A 145 10.70 -10.81 -6.90
CA TRP A 145 9.47 -10.19 -6.40
C TRP A 145 8.22 -11.07 -6.44
N ASP A 146 7.92 -11.60 -7.62
CA ASP A 146 6.70 -12.36 -7.87
C ASP A 146 6.97 -13.78 -8.31
N ASN A 147 8.22 -14.18 -8.30
CA ASN A 147 8.63 -15.48 -8.76
C ASN A 147 9.51 -16.16 -7.72
N PRO A 148 9.03 -17.22 -7.05
CA PRO A 148 9.75 -17.89 -5.99
C PRO A 148 11.02 -18.60 -6.47
N ILE A 149 11.22 -18.75 -7.78
CA ILE A 149 12.38 -19.47 -8.32
C ILE A 149 13.05 -18.62 -9.43
N LYS A 150 13.43 -17.39 -9.10
CA LYS A 150 14.25 -16.52 -9.97
C LYS A 150 13.94 -16.65 -11.48
N GLY A 151 12.74 -16.34 -11.91
CA GLY A 151 12.36 -16.37 -13.32
C GLY A 151 12.03 -17.75 -13.90
N LYS A 152 12.08 -18.82 -13.12
CA LYS A 152 11.78 -20.17 -13.59
C LYS A 152 10.35 -20.63 -13.38
N GLY A 153 9.55 -19.90 -12.68
CA GLY A 153 8.17 -20.24 -12.38
C GLY A 153 7.17 -19.21 -12.90
N PRO A 154 5.89 -19.49 -12.85
CA PRO A 154 4.87 -18.49 -13.18
C PRO A 154 4.83 -17.39 -12.13
N ASN A 155 4.37 -16.20 -12.51
CA ASN A 155 4.14 -15.11 -11.59
C ASN A 155 3.14 -15.53 -10.51
N VAL A 156 3.56 -15.45 -9.25
CA VAL A 156 2.76 -15.88 -8.10
C VAL A 156 1.48 -15.06 -7.90
N ASN A 157 1.37 -13.89 -8.49
CA ASN A 157 0.15 -13.09 -8.48
C ASN A 157 -0.91 -13.60 -9.47
N THR A 158 -0.57 -14.51 -10.37
CA THR A 158 -1.49 -15.02 -11.39
C THR A 158 -2.11 -16.35 -11.06
N ILE A 159 -1.54 -17.11 -10.11
CA ILE A 159 -2.03 -18.43 -9.74
C ILE A 159 -2.46 -18.48 -8.28
N PRO A 160 -3.45 -19.33 -7.92
CA PRO A 160 -3.92 -19.43 -6.55
C PRO A 160 -2.83 -19.83 -5.56
N ILE A 161 -2.90 -19.26 -4.36
CA ILE A 161 -1.90 -19.49 -3.29
C ILE A 161 -1.69 -20.98 -2.98
N LYS A 162 -2.74 -21.79 -3.00
CA LYS A 162 -2.65 -23.23 -2.78
C LYS A 162 -1.72 -23.93 -3.78
N LYS A 163 -1.81 -23.55 -5.06
CA LYS A 163 -0.94 -24.09 -6.10
C LYS A 163 0.49 -23.62 -5.95
N VAL A 164 0.68 -22.35 -5.59
CA VAL A 164 2.00 -21.77 -5.35
C VAL A 164 2.70 -22.49 -4.20
N MET A 165 2.03 -22.65 -3.07
CA MET A 165 2.59 -23.31 -1.88
C MET A 165 2.97 -24.75 -2.20
N LYS A 166 2.09 -25.50 -2.83
CA LYS A 166 2.34 -26.91 -3.19
C LYS A 166 3.50 -27.06 -4.17
N LYS A 167 3.58 -26.21 -5.18
CA LYS A 167 4.56 -26.37 -6.27
C LYS A 167 5.94 -25.81 -5.94
N TYR A 168 6.02 -24.70 -5.24
CA TYR A 168 7.28 -23.94 -5.09
C TYR A 168 7.83 -23.90 -3.66
N PHE A 169 6.99 -24.06 -2.65
CA PHE A 169 7.40 -23.87 -1.26
C PHE A 169 7.41 -25.14 -0.41
N LYS A 170 6.82 -26.23 -0.88
CA LYS A 170 6.76 -27.47 -0.12
C LYS A 170 8.16 -28.00 0.19
N GLY A 171 8.47 -28.20 1.47
CA GLY A 171 9.78 -28.69 1.93
C GLY A 171 10.91 -27.67 1.81
N VAL A 172 10.62 -26.42 1.51
CA VAL A 172 11.62 -25.36 1.41
C VAL A 172 11.77 -24.66 2.76
N ASP A 173 13.01 -24.60 3.27
CA ASP A 173 13.34 -23.93 4.52
C ASP A 173 13.60 -22.43 4.31
N GLY A 174 13.19 -21.64 5.29
CA GLY A 174 13.47 -20.20 5.36
C GLY A 174 14.58 -19.88 6.35
N LEU A 175 14.85 -18.59 6.46
CA LEU A 175 15.63 -18.01 7.56
C LEU A 175 14.74 -17.89 8.80
N GLU A 176 15.36 -17.57 9.95
CA GLU A 176 14.62 -17.39 11.19
C GLU A 176 13.60 -16.25 11.06
N PRO A 177 12.28 -16.53 11.23
CA PRO A 177 11.26 -15.48 11.20
C PRO A 177 11.48 -14.42 12.30
N GLY A 178 11.11 -13.19 12.02
CA GLY A 178 11.23 -12.09 12.97
C GLY A 178 12.63 -11.46 13.05
N THR A 179 13.54 -11.84 12.17
CA THR A 179 14.96 -11.40 12.23
C THR A 179 15.29 -10.37 11.15
N TYR A 180 14.95 -10.65 9.89
CA TYR A 180 15.36 -9.84 8.75
C TYR A 180 14.15 -9.28 8.02
N TYR A 181 14.17 -7.97 7.76
CA TYR A 181 13.21 -7.35 6.86
C TYR A 181 13.48 -7.79 5.42
N ASN A 182 12.46 -8.34 4.78
CA ASN A 182 12.48 -8.72 3.37
C ASN A 182 11.13 -8.39 2.73
N TYR A 183 11.09 -7.32 1.97
CA TYR A 183 9.87 -6.90 1.27
C TYR A 183 9.49 -7.92 0.19
N SER A 184 8.33 -8.56 0.36
CA SER A 184 7.89 -9.70 -0.44
C SER A 184 6.38 -9.65 -0.71
N ALA A 185 6.01 -9.61 -1.98
CA ALA A 185 4.62 -9.74 -2.41
C ALA A 185 4.00 -11.07 -1.97
N MET A 186 4.81 -12.14 -1.92
CA MET A 186 4.34 -13.46 -1.46
C MET A 186 3.86 -13.42 -0.03
N THR A 187 4.59 -12.76 0.86
CA THR A 187 4.19 -12.64 2.27
C THR A 187 2.84 -11.95 2.41
N THR A 188 2.59 -10.88 1.67
CA THR A 188 1.27 -10.22 1.65
C THR A 188 0.18 -11.14 1.13
N ASN A 189 0.45 -11.91 0.09
CA ASN A 189 -0.51 -12.88 -0.44
C ASN A 189 -0.85 -13.97 0.57
N VAL A 190 0.12 -14.43 1.36
CA VAL A 190 -0.13 -15.35 2.47
C VAL A 190 -1.07 -14.73 3.50
N ILE A 191 -0.80 -13.51 3.93
CA ILE A 191 -1.65 -12.79 4.89
C ILE A 191 -3.08 -12.65 4.35
N MET A 192 -3.23 -12.14 3.13
CA MET A 192 -4.55 -11.91 2.53
C MET A 192 -5.36 -13.19 2.44
N ASN A 193 -4.76 -14.26 1.95
CA ASN A 193 -5.47 -15.53 1.78
C ASN A 193 -5.74 -16.23 3.10
N TYR A 194 -4.90 -16.01 4.12
CA TYR A 194 -5.21 -16.41 5.49
C TYR A 194 -6.47 -15.73 6.02
N VAL A 195 -6.60 -14.43 5.81
CA VAL A 195 -7.82 -13.69 6.19
C VAL A 195 -9.04 -14.20 5.42
N ILE A 196 -8.90 -14.46 4.12
CA ILE A 196 -9.99 -15.04 3.31
C ILE A 196 -10.39 -16.42 3.87
N TYR A 197 -9.42 -17.26 4.22
CA TYR A 197 -9.65 -18.57 4.83
C TYR A 197 -10.41 -18.44 6.17
N LYS A 198 -10.00 -17.50 7.02
CA LYS A 198 -10.61 -17.27 8.33
C LYS A 198 -12.02 -16.69 8.26
N THR A 199 -12.27 -15.82 7.30
CA THR A 199 -13.59 -15.19 7.12
C THR A 199 -14.56 -16.11 6.38
N GLY A 200 -14.07 -16.99 5.53
CA GLY A 200 -14.90 -17.90 4.75
C GLY A 200 -15.96 -17.15 3.94
N ASP A 201 -17.21 -17.55 4.07
CA ASP A 201 -18.31 -16.93 3.32
C ASP A 201 -18.60 -15.47 3.72
N ASP A 202 -18.05 -15.01 4.84
CA ASP A 202 -18.18 -13.63 5.31
C ASP A 202 -17.12 -12.67 4.72
N TRP A 203 -16.26 -13.15 3.85
CA TRP A 203 -15.22 -12.29 3.23
C TRP A 203 -15.82 -11.04 2.57
N ASN A 204 -16.84 -11.21 1.72
CA ASN A 204 -17.49 -10.07 1.08
C ASN A 204 -18.22 -9.17 2.07
N LYS A 205 -18.81 -9.73 3.12
CA LYS A 205 -19.45 -8.98 4.20
C LYS A 205 -18.42 -8.11 4.95
N LEU A 206 -17.24 -8.66 5.23
CA LEU A 206 -16.14 -7.91 5.85
C LEU A 206 -15.69 -6.75 4.95
N LEU A 207 -15.48 -6.99 3.67
CA LEU A 207 -15.10 -5.94 2.73
C LEU A 207 -16.16 -4.84 2.64
N HIS A 208 -17.44 -5.22 2.64
CA HIS A 208 -18.55 -4.25 2.65
C HIS A 208 -18.54 -3.40 3.92
N LYS A 209 -18.33 -4.01 5.10
CA LYS A 209 -18.21 -3.30 6.37
C LYS A 209 -17.10 -2.24 6.32
N ILE A 210 -15.94 -2.60 5.80
CA ILE A 210 -14.78 -1.70 5.76
C ILE A 210 -15.01 -0.55 4.79
N PHE A 211 -15.30 -0.87 3.54
CA PHE A 211 -15.23 0.11 2.46
C PHE A 211 -16.55 0.84 2.22
N VAL A 212 -17.69 0.18 2.40
CA VAL A 212 -18.99 0.81 2.19
C VAL A 212 -19.51 1.45 3.47
N GLU A 213 -19.53 0.72 4.58
CA GLU A 213 -20.11 1.23 5.82
C GLU A 213 -19.18 2.21 6.53
N ASP A 214 -17.90 1.89 6.68
CA ASP A 214 -16.95 2.69 7.48
C ASP A 214 -16.22 3.74 6.63
N ALA A 215 -15.62 3.37 5.51
CA ALA A 215 -14.93 4.32 4.64
C ALA A 215 -15.89 5.16 3.79
N LYS A 216 -17.10 4.65 3.54
CA LYS A 216 -18.14 5.33 2.76
C LYS A 216 -17.71 5.68 1.33
N VAL A 217 -17.05 4.71 0.66
CA VAL A 217 -16.63 4.91 -0.73
C VAL A 217 -17.82 5.28 -1.61
N ALA A 218 -17.62 6.24 -2.50
CA ALA A 218 -18.67 6.76 -3.38
C ALA A 218 -18.81 5.93 -4.67
N LYS A 219 -17.72 5.28 -5.08
CA LYS A 219 -17.70 4.43 -6.27
C LYS A 219 -17.35 3.00 -5.88
N ARG A 220 -17.57 2.09 -6.82
CA ARG A 220 -17.15 0.69 -6.63
C ARG A 220 -15.64 0.60 -6.55
N VAL A 221 -15.16 -0.12 -5.53
CA VAL A 221 -13.75 -0.46 -5.33
C VAL A 221 -13.56 -1.97 -5.42
N TYR A 222 -12.34 -2.45 -5.59
CA TYR A 222 -12.12 -3.89 -5.63
C TYR A 222 -10.67 -4.28 -5.40
N PHE A 223 -10.46 -5.45 -4.77
CA PHE A 223 -9.22 -6.21 -4.86
C PHE A 223 -9.23 -7.11 -6.07
N HIS A 224 -8.06 -7.41 -6.62
CA HIS A 224 -7.93 -8.43 -7.66
C HIS A 224 -8.06 -9.84 -7.10
N LYS A 225 -8.48 -10.74 -7.97
CA LYS A 225 -8.32 -12.19 -7.82
C LYS A 225 -7.23 -12.68 -8.77
N THR A 226 -6.67 -13.84 -8.47
CA THR A 226 -5.78 -14.53 -9.39
C THR A 226 -6.48 -14.89 -10.70
N LEU A 227 -5.72 -14.97 -11.78
CA LEU A 227 -6.27 -15.21 -13.13
C LEU A 227 -6.98 -16.57 -13.26
N TYR A 228 -6.57 -17.55 -12.47
CA TYR A 228 -7.14 -18.90 -12.51
C TYR A 228 -8.43 -19.07 -11.67
N ALA A 229 -8.86 -18.04 -10.99
CA ALA A 229 -10.07 -18.07 -10.18
C ALA A 229 -11.32 -18.52 -10.97
N ASN A 230 -11.40 -18.16 -12.23
CA ASN A 230 -12.52 -18.52 -13.11
C ASN A 230 -12.58 -19.98 -13.50
N LYS A 231 -11.44 -20.63 -13.63
CA LYS A 231 -11.32 -22.00 -14.11
C LYS A 231 -11.70 -23.04 -13.04
N THR A 232 -11.76 -22.63 -11.79
CA THR A 232 -11.97 -23.51 -10.65
C THR A 232 -13.39 -23.46 -10.08
N GLY A 233 -14.34 -22.86 -10.82
CA GLY A 233 -15.72 -22.71 -10.35
C GLY A 233 -15.89 -21.69 -9.23
N ASN A 234 -14.86 -20.98 -8.91
CA ASN A 234 -14.75 -19.80 -8.07
C ASN A 234 -15.82 -19.68 -6.97
N ARG A 235 -15.65 -20.40 -5.88
CA ARG A 235 -16.45 -20.21 -4.69
C ARG A 235 -16.19 -18.82 -4.11
N LYS A 236 -17.22 -18.17 -3.52
CA LYS A 236 -17.12 -16.85 -2.91
C LYS A 236 -15.98 -16.73 -1.90
N SER A 237 -15.72 -17.79 -1.14
CA SER A 237 -14.71 -17.88 -0.10
C SER A 237 -13.40 -18.53 -0.53
N GLY A 238 -13.16 -18.63 -1.84
CA GLY A 238 -11.94 -19.25 -2.34
C GLY A 238 -10.69 -18.38 -2.09
N GLU A 239 -9.54 -19.03 -1.83
CA GLU A 239 -8.24 -18.38 -1.56
C GLU A 239 -7.60 -17.91 -2.88
N TYR A 240 -8.21 -16.93 -3.51
CA TYR A 240 -7.83 -16.37 -4.80
C TYR A 240 -7.37 -14.92 -4.71
N GLY A 241 -7.06 -14.44 -3.51
CA GLY A 241 -6.77 -13.03 -3.28
C GLY A 241 -5.43 -12.59 -3.88
N ARG A 242 -5.47 -11.40 -4.50
CA ARG A 242 -4.31 -10.57 -4.85
C ARG A 242 -4.45 -9.22 -4.18
N TYR A 243 -3.36 -8.70 -3.65
CA TYR A 243 -3.39 -7.43 -2.92
C TYR A 243 -3.66 -6.20 -3.80
N SER A 244 -3.44 -6.26 -5.11
CA SER A 244 -3.75 -5.13 -6.00
C SER A 244 -5.18 -4.66 -5.82
N PHE A 245 -5.33 -3.34 -5.63
CA PHE A 245 -6.59 -2.70 -5.31
C PHE A 245 -6.85 -1.54 -6.27
N TYR A 246 -8.11 -1.24 -6.53
CA TYR A 246 -8.52 -0.15 -7.41
C TYR A 246 -9.57 0.70 -6.73
N ALA A 247 -9.37 2.00 -6.76
CA ALA A 247 -10.31 2.97 -6.25
C ALA A 247 -10.17 4.30 -6.98
N ASP A 248 -11.23 5.09 -6.94
CA ASP A 248 -11.19 6.50 -7.34
C ASP A 248 -10.30 7.31 -6.39
N ARG A 249 -9.78 8.44 -6.86
CA ARG A 249 -8.89 9.32 -6.08
C ARG A 249 -9.50 9.79 -4.75
N TYR A 250 -10.77 10.14 -4.74
CA TYR A 250 -11.46 10.53 -3.51
C TYR A 250 -11.77 9.35 -2.60
N ASP A 251 -11.94 8.17 -3.15
CA ASP A 251 -12.15 6.95 -2.35
C ASP A 251 -10.87 6.51 -1.63
N TYR A 252 -9.68 6.68 -2.21
CA TYR A 252 -8.44 6.54 -1.47
C TYR A 252 -8.37 7.51 -0.29
N LEU A 253 -8.79 8.76 -0.48
CA LEU A 253 -8.85 9.74 0.60
C LEU A 253 -9.85 9.32 1.68
N ARG A 254 -11.04 8.83 1.31
CA ARG A 254 -12.05 8.33 2.26
C ARG A 254 -11.53 7.17 3.10
N ILE A 255 -10.82 6.23 2.48
CA ILE A 255 -10.19 5.12 3.18
C ILE A 255 -9.14 5.63 4.19
N ALA A 256 -8.26 6.50 3.77
CA ALA A 256 -7.24 7.09 4.64
C ALA A 256 -7.86 7.91 5.78
N ASN A 257 -8.90 8.68 5.52
CA ASN A 257 -9.63 9.45 6.53
C ASN A 257 -10.32 8.52 7.55
N MET A 258 -10.89 7.43 7.11
CA MET A 258 -11.45 6.42 8.01
C MET A 258 -10.38 5.81 8.92
N MET A 259 -9.20 5.49 8.38
CA MET A 259 -8.06 5.00 9.16
C MET A 259 -7.59 6.05 10.19
N MET A 260 -7.51 7.31 9.80
CA MET A 260 -7.16 8.41 10.70
C MET A 260 -8.18 8.56 11.83
N ASN A 261 -9.47 8.45 11.53
CA ASN A 261 -10.54 8.52 12.53
C ASN A 261 -10.48 7.33 13.50
N HIS A 262 -10.19 6.13 13.03
CA HIS A 262 -9.95 4.97 13.89
C HIS A 262 -8.79 5.19 14.86
N TRP A 263 -7.69 5.72 14.37
CA TRP A 263 -6.53 6.05 15.20
C TRP A 263 -6.88 7.10 16.26
N ASN A 264 -7.47 8.21 15.85
CA ASN A 264 -7.79 9.32 16.74
C ASN A 264 -8.83 8.96 17.79
N ASN A 265 -9.78 8.10 17.47
CA ASN A 265 -10.85 7.67 18.38
C ASN A 265 -10.51 6.40 19.18
N ASP A 266 -9.31 5.89 19.01
CA ASP A 266 -8.80 4.71 19.72
C ASP A 266 -9.75 3.50 19.65
N THR A 267 -10.34 3.29 18.50
CA THR A 267 -11.20 2.12 18.23
C THR A 267 -10.37 0.84 18.24
N CYS A 268 -11.00 -0.33 18.14
CA CYS A 268 -10.27 -1.59 18.00
C CYS A 268 -9.33 -1.55 16.80
N VAL A 269 -9.80 -1.11 15.63
CA VAL A 269 -8.95 -0.96 14.43
C VAL A 269 -7.88 0.10 14.65
N GLY A 270 -8.20 1.19 15.33
CA GLY A 270 -7.21 2.22 15.71
C GLY A 270 -6.11 1.67 16.61
N LYS A 271 -6.45 0.83 17.57
CA LYS A 271 -5.47 0.13 18.41
C LYS A 271 -4.61 -0.84 17.62
N TYR A 272 -5.19 -1.52 16.62
CA TYR A 272 -4.44 -2.34 15.69
C TYR A 272 -3.41 -1.51 14.92
N LEU A 273 -3.79 -0.38 14.37
CA LEU A 273 -2.87 0.51 13.65
C LEU A 273 -1.74 1.01 14.56
N LYS A 274 -2.04 1.38 15.81
CA LYS A 274 -1.04 1.78 16.82
C LYS A 274 -0.10 0.62 17.15
N THR A 275 -0.60 -0.59 17.26
CA THR A 275 0.21 -1.79 17.46
C THR A 275 1.18 -2.01 16.29
N MET A 276 0.75 -1.79 15.06
CA MET A 276 1.64 -1.86 13.90
C MET A 276 2.75 -0.82 13.96
N TYR A 277 2.43 0.39 14.37
CA TYR A 277 3.43 1.45 14.57
C TYR A 277 4.41 1.09 15.70
N GLU A 278 3.92 0.62 16.84
CA GLU A 278 4.75 0.27 18.00
C GLU A 278 5.70 -0.89 17.74
N ASN A 279 5.30 -1.84 16.87
CA ASN A 279 6.10 -3.02 16.53
C ASN A 279 6.86 -2.89 15.20
N ARG A 280 6.95 -1.70 14.64
CA ARG A 280 7.67 -1.47 13.38
C ARG A 280 9.14 -1.84 13.50
N VAL A 281 9.71 -2.28 12.41
CA VAL A 281 11.10 -2.74 12.32
C VAL A 281 11.91 -1.84 11.39
N ASP A 282 13.20 -1.77 11.63
CA ASP A 282 14.12 -0.99 10.81
C ASP A 282 14.38 -1.69 9.45
N LYS A 283 14.38 -0.90 8.39
CA LYS A 283 14.76 -1.33 7.04
C LYS A 283 16.25 -1.09 6.78
N SER A 284 17.12 -1.39 7.72
CA SER A 284 18.53 -0.96 7.79
C SER A 284 19.41 -1.40 6.62
N PHE A 285 19.00 -2.40 5.84
CA PHE A 285 19.77 -2.84 4.68
C PHE A 285 19.50 -2.01 3.42
N ASN A 286 18.58 -1.07 3.47
CA ASN A 286 18.21 -0.21 2.36
C ASN A 286 18.91 1.15 2.51
N ASP A 287 19.69 1.54 1.51
CA ASP A 287 20.27 2.89 1.45
C ASP A 287 19.25 3.86 0.86
N TYR A 288 18.44 4.46 1.73
CA TYR A 288 17.32 5.30 1.34
C TYR A 288 17.56 6.79 1.45
N ASN A 289 18.70 7.25 1.01
CA ASN A 289 18.96 8.69 0.90
C ASN A 289 18.24 9.33 -0.31
N VAL A 290 17.23 8.65 -0.85
CA VAL A 290 16.59 9.04 -2.11
C VAL A 290 15.10 9.31 -1.90
N PHE A 291 14.71 10.58 -2.01
CA PHE A 291 13.32 11.03 -1.84
C PHE A 291 12.48 10.79 -3.12
N ARG A 292 12.24 9.52 -3.45
CA ARG A 292 11.45 9.15 -4.64
C ARG A 292 10.05 8.65 -4.34
N GLY A 293 9.73 8.38 -3.09
CA GLY A 293 8.44 7.85 -2.67
C GLY A 293 8.50 7.35 -1.24
N ASN A 294 7.35 6.99 -0.71
CA ASN A 294 7.22 6.61 0.70
C ASN A 294 8.06 5.38 1.07
N HIS A 295 8.20 4.42 0.16
CA HIS A 295 9.03 3.23 0.41
C HIS A 295 10.50 3.60 0.61
N ALA A 296 11.04 4.42 -0.28
CA ALA A 296 12.46 4.80 -0.25
C ALA A 296 12.78 5.81 0.86
N ALA A 297 11.85 6.69 1.18
CA ALA A 297 12.06 7.83 2.06
C ALA A 297 11.70 7.56 3.53
N THR A 298 11.51 6.32 3.91
CA THR A 298 11.16 5.91 5.28
C THR A 298 12.16 4.91 5.83
N GLN A 299 12.42 4.98 7.14
CA GLN A 299 13.39 4.10 7.81
C GLN A 299 12.77 2.81 8.31
N SER A 300 11.48 2.79 8.61
CA SER A 300 10.83 1.68 9.29
C SER A 300 9.66 1.11 8.51
N TYR A 301 9.31 -0.12 8.82
CA TYR A 301 8.19 -0.84 8.26
C TYR A 301 7.47 -1.64 9.36
N GLY A 302 6.17 -1.60 9.37
CA GLY A 302 5.37 -2.35 10.33
C GLY A 302 3.97 -2.56 9.83
N GLY A 303 3.46 -3.78 9.94
CA GLY A 303 2.09 -4.08 9.57
C GLY A 303 1.74 -3.80 8.11
N GLN A 304 2.67 -3.92 7.17
CA GLN A 304 2.50 -3.56 5.76
C GLN A 304 2.43 -2.04 5.52
N PHE A 305 2.89 -1.23 6.47
CA PHE A 305 2.97 0.22 6.38
C PHE A 305 4.42 0.69 6.49
N HIS A 306 4.72 1.81 5.84
CA HIS A 306 5.99 2.51 5.99
C HIS A 306 5.84 3.58 7.08
N PHE A 307 6.86 3.69 7.92
CA PHE A 307 6.91 4.64 9.02
C PHE A 307 8.27 5.34 9.09
N ASP A 308 8.38 6.35 9.92
CA ASP A 308 9.60 7.11 10.16
C ASP A 308 10.17 7.73 8.89
N PRO A 309 9.45 8.71 8.30
CA PRO A 309 10.00 9.50 7.21
C PRO A 309 11.34 10.10 7.62
N ILE A 310 12.36 9.98 6.80
CA ILE A 310 13.71 10.43 7.11
C ILE A 310 13.73 11.91 7.49
N GLY A 311 14.18 12.21 8.71
CA GLY A 311 14.21 13.57 9.25
C GLY A 311 12.90 14.05 9.85
N ILE A 312 11.88 13.21 9.92
CA ILE A 312 10.57 13.49 10.55
C ILE A 312 10.14 12.27 11.38
N GLU A 313 11.03 11.75 12.23
CA GLU A 313 10.77 10.55 13.03
C GLU A 313 10.15 10.87 14.41
N ASP A 314 9.81 12.12 14.66
CA ASP A 314 9.35 12.64 15.97
C ASP A 314 7.87 12.39 16.27
N ARG A 315 7.11 11.88 15.28
CA ARG A 315 5.68 11.62 15.43
C ARG A 315 5.21 10.51 14.51
N PRO A 316 4.04 9.89 14.79
CA PRO A 316 3.51 8.83 13.95
C PRO A 316 3.01 9.38 12.61
N ILE A 317 3.65 8.93 11.54
CA ILE A 317 3.22 9.17 10.16
C ILE A 317 3.16 7.82 9.46
N LEU A 318 1.98 7.41 9.04
CA LEU A 318 1.75 6.18 8.32
C LEU A 318 1.79 6.47 6.81
N MET A 319 2.64 5.76 6.10
CA MET A 319 2.86 5.99 4.68
C MET A 319 2.64 4.70 3.89
N MET A 320 1.94 4.82 2.79
CA MET A 320 1.70 3.74 1.84
C MET A 320 2.35 4.10 0.51
N ASP A 321 2.94 3.11 -0.15
CA ASP A 321 3.67 3.32 -1.40
C ASP A 321 3.22 2.33 -2.45
N GLY A 322 3.04 2.82 -3.66
CA GLY A 322 2.77 2.01 -4.83
C GLY A 322 3.73 2.33 -5.96
N ALA A 323 4.09 1.33 -6.75
CA ALA A 323 4.96 1.49 -7.89
C ALA A 323 4.48 2.65 -8.78
N HIS A 324 5.41 3.27 -9.50
CA HIS A 324 5.18 4.42 -10.36
C HIS A 324 4.74 5.71 -9.62
N GLY A 325 4.88 5.76 -8.30
CA GLY A 325 4.65 6.99 -7.54
C GLY A 325 3.26 7.14 -6.93
N GLN A 326 2.54 6.05 -6.70
CA GLN A 326 1.31 6.06 -5.92
C GLN A 326 1.66 6.27 -4.45
N GLN A 327 1.06 7.29 -3.81
CA GLN A 327 1.38 7.64 -2.42
C GLN A 327 0.10 7.93 -1.63
N VAL A 328 0.05 7.41 -0.40
CA VAL A 328 -0.92 7.82 0.62
C VAL A 328 -0.16 8.06 1.91
N VAL A 329 -0.38 9.20 2.52
CA VAL A 329 0.29 9.62 3.76
C VAL A 329 -0.76 10.03 4.78
N ILE A 330 -0.66 9.51 6.00
CA ILE A 330 -1.50 9.93 7.13
C ILE A 330 -0.59 10.43 8.24
N ASP A 331 -0.63 11.73 8.47
CA ASP A 331 0.05 12.42 9.56
C ASP A 331 -0.97 12.62 10.70
N PHE A 332 -0.99 11.70 11.64
CA PHE A 332 -2.05 11.62 12.64
C PHE A 332 -2.10 12.85 13.56
N ASP A 333 -0.95 13.30 14.05
CA ASP A 333 -0.89 14.42 15.01
C ASP A 333 -1.35 15.75 14.40
N ASN A 334 -1.28 15.89 13.09
CA ASN A 334 -1.69 17.08 12.35
C ASN A 334 -3.02 16.93 11.60
N ASN A 335 -3.72 15.82 11.77
CA ASN A 335 -4.96 15.51 11.03
C ASN A 335 -4.81 15.76 9.53
N ARG A 336 -3.71 15.30 8.97
CA ARG A 336 -3.31 15.59 7.60
C ARG A 336 -3.21 14.31 6.77
N ILE A 337 -3.78 14.35 5.57
CA ILE A 337 -3.67 13.27 4.59
C ILE A 337 -3.18 13.84 3.27
N ILE A 338 -2.23 13.16 2.66
CA ILE A 338 -1.76 13.45 1.31
C ILE A 338 -2.01 12.22 0.45
N THR A 339 -2.60 12.40 -0.73
CA THR A 339 -2.72 11.36 -1.74
C THR A 339 -2.13 11.82 -3.06
N ALA A 340 -1.42 10.96 -3.74
CA ALA A 340 -0.89 11.22 -5.07
C ALA A 340 -1.02 9.97 -5.94
N HIS A 341 -1.45 10.17 -7.19
CA HIS A 341 -1.50 9.14 -8.20
C HIS A 341 -0.69 9.59 -9.41
N SER A 342 0.14 8.69 -9.92
CA SER A 342 1.08 9.02 -10.97
C SER A 342 1.30 7.84 -11.90
N GLU A 343 1.63 8.14 -13.15
CA GLU A 343 2.08 7.13 -14.12
C GLU A 343 3.56 6.80 -13.96
N GLU A 344 4.35 7.72 -13.37
CA GLU A 344 5.78 7.54 -13.12
C GLU A 344 6.25 8.34 -11.89
N ARG A 345 7.34 7.84 -11.25
CA ARG A 345 7.98 8.51 -10.08
C ARG A 345 8.86 9.69 -10.47
N ASN A 346 8.46 10.53 -11.39
CA ASN A 346 9.27 11.64 -11.90
C ASN A 346 8.72 13.02 -11.56
N TYR A 347 7.86 13.09 -10.55
CA TYR A 347 7.37 14.35 -9.99
C TYR A 347 8.19 14.74 -8.74
N ASP A 348 8.08 16.00 -8.32
CA ASP A 348 8.78 16.53 -7.15
C ASP A 348 8.17 16.02 -5.83
N TYR A 349 8.43 14.76 -5.53
CA TYR A 349 7.96 14.10 -4.32
C TYR A 349 8.37 14.87 -3.05
N TYR A 350 9.60 15.37 -2.98
CA TYR A 350 10.10 16.08 -1.82
C TYR A 350 9.25 17.30 -1.47
N SER A 351 9.01 18.17 -2.44
CA SER A 351 8.18 19.37 -2.23
C SER A 351 6.73 19.04 -1.96
N LEU A 352 6.18 18.03 -2.63
CA LEU A 352 4.76 17.68 -2.52
C LEU A 352 4.43 16.88 -1.26
N VAL A 353 5.36 16.13 -0.72
CA VAL A 353 5.14 15.28 0.46
C VAL A 353 5.97 15.76 1.66
N TYR A 354 7.28 15.78 1.57
CA TYR A 354 8.14 16.06 2.72
C TYR A 354 8.02 17.50 3.23
N VAL A 355 8.06 18.48 2.34
CA VAL A 355 7.87 19.89 2.72
C VAL A 355 6.50 20.10 3.32
N THR A 356 5.48 19.45 2.75
CA THR A 356 4.11 19.49 3.26
C THR A 356 4.00 18.89 4.67
N LEU A 357 4.81 17.87 4.98
CA LEU A 357 4.91 17.28 6.32
C LEU A 357 5.71 18.15 7.29
N GLY A 358 6.27 19.27 6.84
CA GLY A 358 7.05 20.17 7.67
C GLY A 358 8.55 19.90 7.71
N HIS A 359 9.07 19.07 6.81
CA HIS A 359 10.52 18.87 6.70
C HIS A 359 11.19 20.17 6.29
N LYS A 360 12.19 20.61 7.07
CA LYS A 360 12.94 21.82 6.76
C LYS A 360 14.02 21.52 5.73
N VAL A 361 13.90 22.17 4.58
CA VAL A 361 14.89 22.09 3.51
C VAL A 361 16.18 22.77 3.97
N LYS A 362 17.29 22.03 4.05
CA LYS A 362 18.63 22.63 4.02
C LYS A 362 19.00 22.81 2.55
N PRO A 363 19.51 23.99 2.14
CA PRO A 363 20.00 24.18 0.78
C PRO A 363 21.04 23.11 0.48
N LYS A 364 20.86 22.37 -0.61
CA LYS A 364 21.82 21.35 -1.04
C LYS A 364 22.91 21.97 -1.89
N LYS A 365 24.13 21.50 -1.67
CA LYS A 365 25.30 21.93 -2.44
C LYS A 365 25.35 21.13 -3.75
N CYS A 366 26.03 21.70 -4.78
CA CYS A 366 26.34 20.95 -5.97
C CYS A 366 27.09 19.64 -5.65
N GLY A 367 26.82 18.58 -6.37
CA GLY A 367 27.34 17.24 -6.10
C GLY A 367 26.51 16.42 -5.11
N GLU A 368 25.63 17.06 -4.33
CA GLU A 368 24.65 16.36 -3.51
C GLU A 368 23.43 15.93 -4.33
N ARG A 369 22.63 15.02 -3.79
CA ARG A 369 21.41 14.60 -4.46
C ARG A 369 20.22 15.49 -4.09
N ASP A 370 19.40 15.84 -5.08
CA ASP A 370 18.14 16.55 -4.89
C ASP A 370 17.05 15.62 -4.28
N SER A 371 15.86 16.18 -4.08
CA SER A 371 14.69 15.44 -3.58
C SER A 371 14.24 14.27 -4.47
N MET A 372 14.65 14.28 -5.74
CA MET A 372 14.37 13.23 -6.71
C MET A 372 15.49 12.19 -6.79
N GLY A 373 16.55 12.34 -5.98
CA GLY A 373 17.73 11.49 -6.00
C GLY A 373 18.70 11.76 -7.15
N ARG A 374 18.54 12.87 -7.87
CA ARG A 374 19.44 13.29 -8.96
C ARG A 374 20.58 14.09 -8.38
N VAL A 375 21.76 13.90 -8.91
CA VAL A 375 22.93 14.71 -8.53
C VAL A 375 22.69 16.15 -8.99
N ILE A 376 22.83 17.10 -8.05
CA ILE A 376 22.78 18.53 -8.35
C ILE A 376 24.05 18.90 -9.12
N GLU A 377 23.89 19.35 -10.34
CA GLU A 377 25.00 19.72 -11.20
C GLU A 377 25.76 20.93 -10.63
N CYS A 378 27.09 20.83 -10.61
CA CYS A 378 27.93 21.95 -10.28
C CYS A 378 28.02 22.87 -11.49
N PRO A 379 27.95 24.23 -11.29
CA PRO A 379 28.21 25.15 -12.39
C PRO A 379 29.62 24.89 -12.94
N ASN A 380 29.71 24.86 -14.27
CA ASN A 380 31.01 24.76 -14.91
C ASN A 380 31.88 25.95 -14.44
N PRO A 381 33.12 25.70 -14.03
CA PRO A 381 34.04 26.80 -13.76
C PRO A 381 34.19 27.65 -15.02
N ALA A 382 33.90 28.93 -14.88
CA ALA A 382 34.04 29.90 -15.96
C ALA A 382 35.49 29.98 -16.44
#